data_ed982f5c8ab8b0e4362cc2a03c04f6a0
#
_entry.id   ed982f5c8ab8b0e4362cc2a03c04f6a0
#
_cell.length_a   1.000
_cell.length_b   1.000
_cell.length_c   1.000
_cell.angle_alpha   90.00
_cell.angle_beta   90.00
_cell.angle_gamma   90.00
#
_symmetry.space_group_name_H-M   'P 1'
#
loop_
_entity.id
_entity.type
_entity.pdbx_description
1 polymer ?
#
loop_
_entity_poly.entity_id
_entity_poly.type
_entity_poly.pdbx_seq_one_letter_code
_entity_poly.pdbx_strand_id
1 'polypeptide(L)'
;MANCKPYVVGIDCGQTTTMDIVDTRGKIVATISIKMSDYIEFEDYISAMAKSLRRIMGSVGGPQMIRGIGIGAPNANFYSGNIEYPSNLPWKGILPLGELLYEHLGIPVAVTNDANAAAIGEMTYGIARGMRDFVMVTLGTGVGGGVVVNGQLVYGHDGF
;
A
#
# COMPACT_ATOMS: atom_id res chain seq x y z
N MET A 1 4.84 -21.19 21.51
CA MET A 1 5.26 -19.80 21.34
C MET A 1 4.46 -19.27 20.18
N ALA A 2 3.66 -18.20 20.37
CA ALA A 2 2.90 -17.59 19.27
C ALA A 2 3.88 -17.14 18.19
N ASN A 3 3.62 -17.54 16.95
CA ASN A 3 4.43 -17.21 15.77
C ASN A 3 4.34 -15.69 15.57
N CYS A 4 5.24 -14.94 16.21
CA CYS A 4 5.26 -13.49 16.10
C CYS A 4 5.75 -13.12 14.69
N LYS A 5 4.85 -12.60 13.87
CA LYS A 5 5.20 -12.03 12.55
C LYS A 5 5.58 -10.56 12.78
N PRO A 6 6.88 -10.22 12.88
CA PRO A 6 7.33 -8.90 13.33
C PRO A 6 7.33 -7.85 12.23
N TYR A 7 7.03 -8.23 10.97
CA TYR A 7 7.13 -7.32 9.85
C TYR A 7 5.80 -7.15 9.11
N VAL A 8 5.66 -6.01 8.49
CA VAL A 8 4.63 -5.71 7.49
C VAL A 8 5.32 -5.21 6.23
N VAL A 9 4.61 -5.26 5.11
CA VAL A 9 5.03 -4.62 3.86
C VAL A 9 4.19 -3.39 3.62
N GLY A 10 4.84 -2.27 3.31
CA GLY A 10 4.22 -1.07 2.76
C GLY A 10 4.56 -0.94 1.27
N ILE A 11 3.57 -0.64 0.46
CA ILE A 11 3.76 -0.41 -0.98
C ILE A 11 3.16 0.95 -1.35
N ASP A 12 3.98 1.78 -1.99
CA ASP A 12 3.55 3.03 -2.61
C ASP A 12 3.56 2.85 -4.14
N CYS A 13 2.36 2.82 -4.73
CA CYS A 13 2.17 2.62 -6.16
C CYS A 13 2.17 3.98 -6.89
N GLY A 14 3.35 4.39 -7.36
CA GLY A 14 3.53 5.54 -8.24
C GLY A 14 4.19 5.14 -9.57
N GLN A 15 4.69 6.14 -10.32
CA GLN A 15 5.52 5.89 -11.52
C GLN A 15 6.72 4.97 -11.20
N THR A 16 7.30 5.15 -10.02
CA THR A 16 8.18 4.19 -9.36
C THR A 16 7.41 3.62 -8.20
N THR A 17 7.17 2.32 -8.24
CA THR A 17 6.54 1.61 -7.13
C THR A 17 7.59 1.22 -6.12
N THR A 18 7.47 1.73 -4.91
CA THR A 18 8.37 1.43 -3.80
C THR A 18 7.72 0.42 -2.86
N MET A 19 8.48 -0.58 -2.47
CA MET A 19 8.04 -1.65 -1.57
C MET A 19 9.02 -1.76 -0.40
N ASP A 20 8.51 -1.55 0.80
CA ASP A 20 9.28 -1.51 2.04
C ASP A 20 8.86 -2.62 2.99
N ILE A 21 9.83 -3.27 3.63
CA ILE A 21 9.58 -4.09 4.81
C ILE A 21 9.80 -3.23 6.05
N VAL A 22 8.79 -3.20 6.91
CA VAL A 22 8.74 -2.33 8.09
C VAL A 22 8.60 -3.18 9.35
N ASP A 23 9.37 -2.87 10.38
CA ASP A 23 9.30 -3.52 11.68
C ASP A 23 8.16 -2.95 12.56
N THR A 24 7.93 -3.54 13.74
CA THR A 24 6.89 -3.12 14.69
C THR A 24 7.08 -1.72 15.25
N ARG A 25 8.23 -1.09 15.03
CA ARG A 25 8.54 0.30 15.46
C ARG A 25 8.41 1.30 14.32
N GLY A 26 8.00 0.84 13.13
CA GLY A 26 7.89 1.71 11.95
C GLY A 26 9.23 1.92 11.23
N LYS A 27 10.28 1.16 11.57
CA LYS A 27 11.57 1.27 10.89
C LYS A 27 11.56 0.45 9.61
N ILE A 28 11.95 1.07 8.50
CA ILE A 28 12.21 0.38 7.23
C ILE A 28 13.48 -0.46 7.37
N VAL A 29 13.37 -1.76 7.12
CA VAL A 29 14.48 -2.72 7.24
C VAL A 29 14.97 -3.23 5.88
N ALA A 30 14.14 -3.14 4.85
CA ALA A 30 14.50 -3.46 3.46
C ALA A 30 13.60 -2.69 2.51
N THR A 31 14.16 -2.29 1.37
CA THR A 31 13.47 -1.54 0.31
C THR A 31 13.81 -2.14 -1.05
N ILE A 32 12.82 -2.17 -1.93
CA ILE A 32 13.01 -2.46 -3.35
C ILE A 32 12.01 -1.62 -4.16
N SER A 33 12.38 -1.26 -5.38
CA SER A 33 11.47 -0.53 -6.27
C SER A 33 11.50 -1.10 -7.69
N ILE A 34 10.40 -0.89 -8.41
CA ILE A 34 10.24 -1.18 -9.82
C ILE A 34 9.63 0.02 -10.51
N LYS A 35 9.89 0.19 -11.81
CA LYS A 35 9.24 1.24 -12.61
C LYS A 35 7.99 0.68 -13.26
N MET A 36 6.88 1.36 -13.09
CA MET A 36 5.60 0.97 -13.67
C MET A 36 5.64 0.93 -15.21
N SER A 37 6.39 1.86 -15.81
CA SER A 37 6.59 1.96 -17.26
C SER A 37 7.28 0.76 -17.93
N ASP A 38 7.91 -0.12 -17.15
CA ASP A 38 8.60 -1.29 -17.67
C ASP A 38 7.63 -2.45 -18.02
N TYR A 39 6.34 -2.29 -17.72
CA TYR A 39 5.32 -3.34 -17.89
C TYR A 39 4.16 -2.84 -18.75
N ILE A 40 3.86 -3.58 -19.82
CA ILE A 40 2.74 -3.29 -20.72
C ILE A 40 1.43 -3.79 -20.10
N GLU A 41 1.43 -5.03 -19.60
CA GLU A 41 0.25 -5.66 -19.02
C GLU A 41 0.27 -5.53 -17.48
N PHE A 42 -0.93 -5.38 -16.90
CA PHE A 42 -1.07 -5.24 -15.45
C PHE A 42 -0.64 -6.49 -14.69
N GLU A 43 -0.92 -7.67 -15.24
CA GLU A 43 -0.55 -8.96 -14.67
C GLU A 43 0.97 -9.14 -14.59
N ASP A 44 1.70 -8.66 -15.60
CA ASP A 44 3.18 -8.68 -15.61
C ASP A 44 3.75 -7.77 -14.51
N TYR A 45 3.13 -6.61 -14.32
CA TYR A 45 3.50 -5.70 -13.25
C TYR A 45 3.27 -6.34 -11.87
N ILE A 46 2.12 -6.99 -11.63
CA ILE A 46 1.83 -7.71 -10.38
C ILE A 46 2.82 -8.86 -10.16
N SER A 47 3.11 -9.63 -11.21
CA SER A 47 4.10 -10.72 -11.15
C SER A 47 5.49 -10.21 -10.76
N ALA A 48 5.91 -9.08 -11.30
CA ALA A 48 7.18 -8.43 -10.99
C ALA A 48 7.20 -7.89 -9.54
N MET A 49 6.10 -7.29 -9.07
CA MET A 49 5.94 -6.89 -7.66
C MET A 49 6.10 -8.10 -6.74
N ALA A 50 5.36 -9.17 -6.99
CA ALA A 50 5.39 -10.38 -6.18
C ALA A 50 6.79 -11.01 -6.16
N LYS A 51 7.49 -11.05 -7.30
CA LYS A 51 8.88 -11.53 -7.39
C LYS A 51 9.83 -10.66 -6.57
N SER A 52 9.68 -9.34 -6.66
CA SER A 52 10.50 -8.38 -5.92
C SER A 52 10.28 -8.50 -4.42
N LEU A 53 9.02 -8.64 -4.00
CA LEU A 53 8.65 -8.85 -2.60
C LEU A 53 9.22 -10.15 -2.04
N ARG A 54 9.09 -11.28 -2.76
CA ARG A 54 9.71 -12.55 -2.33
C ARG A 54 11.22 -12.39 -2.11
N ARG A 55 11.88 -11.63 -2.97
CA ARG A 55 13.33 -11.38 -2.86
C ARG A 55 13.68 -10.64 -1.56
N ILE A 56 12.99 -9.51 -1.27
CA ILE A 56 13.31 -8.76 -0.04
C ILE A 56 12.82 -9.43 1.23
N MET A 57 11.71 -10.18 1.17
CA MET A 57 11.24 -11.00 2.30
C MET A 57 12.27 -12.05 2.72
N GLY A 58 13.05 -12.57 1.77
CA GLY A 58 14.15 -13.49 2.05
C GLY A 58 15.18 -12.93 3.01
N SER A 59 15.44 -11.61 2.99
CA SER A 59 16.41 -10.96 3.89
C SER A 59 15.95 -10.87 5.35
N VAL A 60 14.67 -11.05 5.62
CA VAL A 60 14.07 -11.00 6.96
C VAL A 60 13.55 -12.36 7.45
N GLY A 61 13.92 -13.43 6.76
CA GLY A 61 13.57 -14.80 7.15
C GLY A 61 12.40 -15.41 6.38
N GLY A 62 11.86 -14.72 5.37
CA GLY A 62 10.85 -15.25 4.46
C GLY A 62 9.42 -14.73 4.68
N PRO A 63 8.48 -15.16 3.82
CA PRO A 63 7.08 -14.67 3.85
C PRO A 63 6.36 -14.95 5.18
N GLN A 64 6.74 -16.02 5.88
CA GLN A 64 6.17 -16.39 7.19
C GLN A 64 6.43 -15.34 8.27
N MET A 65 7.38 -14.43 8.07
CA MET A 65 7.68 -13.33 8.98
C MET A 65 6.81 -12.08 8.71
N ILE A 66 6.06 -12.07 7.62
CA ILE A 66 5.22 -10.95 7.19
C ILE A 66 3.79 -11.14 7.67
N ARG A 67 3.26 -10.16 8.40
CA ARG A 67 1.89 -10.16 8.92
C ARG A 67 0.85 -9.79 7.88
N GLY A 68 1.17 -8.83 7.00
CA GLY A 68 0.28 -8.32 5.97
C GLY A 68 0.99 -7.30 5.07
N ILE A 69 0.31 -6.93 4.01
CA ILE A 69 0.75 -5.96 3.00
C ILE A 69 -0.27 -4.82 2.97
N GLY A 70 0.20 -3.59 3.14
CA GLY A 70 -0.59 -2.37 2.95
C GLY A 70 -0.16 -1.65 1.68
N ILE A 71 -1.11 -1.24 0.85
CA ILE A 71 -0.84 -0.58 -0.44
C ILE A 71 -1.55 0.76 -0.50
N GLY A 72 -0.79 1.83 -0.76
CA GLY A 72 -1.29 3.13 -1.19
C GLY A 72 -1.18 3.22 -2.71
N ALA A 73 -2.30 3.48 -3.39
CA ALA A 73 -2.31 3.60 -4.85
C ALA A 73 -3.31 4.66 -5.32
N PRO A 74 -3.04 5.34 -6.45
CA PRO A 74 -4.01 6.24 -7.05
C PRO A 74 -5.31 5.52 -7.42
N ASN A 75 -6.46 6.15 -7.18
CA ASN A 75 -7.78 5.58 -7.46
C ASN A 75 -8.04 4.20 -6.81
N ALA A 76 -7.36 3.90 -5.73
CA ALA A 76 -7.55 2.65 -5.01
C ALA A 76 -8.76 2.74 -4.08
N ASN A 77 -9.58 1.70 -4.12
CA ASN A 77 -10.79 1.56 -3.34
C ASN A 77 -10.55 0.59 -2.18
N PHE A 78 -10.81 1.05 -0.97
CA PHE A 78 -10.57 0.26 0.25
C PHE A 78 -11.50 -0.96 0.36
N TYR A 79 -12.76 -0.83 -0.07
CA TYR A 79 -13.75 -1.91 0.09
C TYR A 79 -13.56 -3.02 -0.92
N SER A 80 -13.22 -2.67 -2.18
CA SER A 80 -13.03 -3.67 -3.24
C SER A 80 -11.60 -4.21 -3.32
N GLY A 81 -10.61 -3.47 -2.81
CA GLY A 81 -9.20 -3.80 -2.96
C GLY A 81 -8.65 -3.56 -4.39
N ASN A 82 -9.42 -2.88 -5.22
CA ASN A 82 -9.09 -2.61 -6.61
C ASN A 82 -8.53 -1.19 -6.80
N ILE A 83 -7.83 -0.98 -7.91
CA ILE A 83 -7.68 0.35 -8.50
C ILE A 83 -8.80 0.52 -9.52
N GLU A 84 -9.60 1.59 -9.41
CA GLU A 84 -10.79 1.76 -10.22
C GLU A 84 -10.66 2.98 -11.14
N TYR A 85 -10.77 2.71 -12.46
CA TYR A 85 -10.75 3.72 -13.53
C TYR A 85 -9.63 4.77 -13.40
N PRO A 86 -8.37 4.36 -13.23
CA PRO A 86 -7.29 5.30 -13.00
C PRO A 86 -7.06 6.20 -14.21
N SER A 87 -6.92 7.50 -13.97
CA SER A 87 -6.61 8.49 -15.03
C SER A 87 -5.11 8.53 -15.36
N ASN A 88 -4.26 8.29 -14.36
CA ASN A 88 -2.82 8.51 -14.43
C ASN A 88 -1.99 7.22 -14.55
N LEU A 89 -2.65 6.05 -14.70
CA LEU A 89 -1.98 4.79 -14.92
C LEU A 89 -2.07 4.34 -16.38
N PRO A 90 -1.13 3.52 -16.87
CA PRO A 90 -1.17 3.03 -18.25
C PRO A 90 -2.34 2.08 -18.49
N TRP A 91 -2.76 1.35 -17.47
CA TRP A 91 -3.88 0.42 -17.53
C TRP A 91 -5.22 1.10 -17.23
N LYS A 92 -6.31 0.54 -17.75
CA LYS A 92 -7.66 1.13 -17.64
C LYS A 92 -8.66 0.12 -17.07
N GLY A 93 -9.80 0.64 -16.61
CA GLY A 93 -10.87 -0.19 -16.04
C GLY A 93 -10.66 -0.48 -14.57
N ILE A 94 -11.12 -1.65 -14.14
CA ILE A 94 -10.99 -2.14 -12.77
C ILE A 94 -9.80 -3.09 -12.71
N LEU A 95 -8.83 -2.78 -11.88
CA LEU A 95 -7.57 -3.51 -11.74
C LEU A 95 -7.56 -4.20 -10.36
N PRO A 96 -7.68 -5.53 -10.28
CA PRO A 96 -7.83 -6.26 -9.02
C PRO A 96 -6.49 -6.43 -8.27
N LEU A 97 -5.90 -5.31 -7.85
CA LEU A 97 -4.56 -5.25 -7.26
C LEU A 97 -4.40 -6.12 -6.02
N GLY A 98 -5.35 -5.99 -5.08
CA GLY A 98 -5.28 -6.71 -3.81
C GLY A 98 -5.43 -8.22 -3.97
N GLU A 99 -6.40 -8.64 -4.81
CA GLU A 99 -6.67 -10.05 -5.11
C GLU A 99 -5.48 -10.73 -5.78
N LEU A 100 -5.00 -10.16 -6.90
CA LEU A 100 -3.89 -10.74 -7.65
C LEU A 100 -2.60 -10.83 -6.81
N LEU A 101 -2.30 -9.80 -6.01
CA LEU A 101 -1.12 -9.86 -5.16
C LEU A 101 -1.27 -10.91 -4.03
N TYR A 102 -2.48 -11.05 -3.48
CA TYR A 102 -2.79 -12.11 -2.53
C TYR A 102 -2.63 -13.52 -3.15
N GLU A 103 -3.13 -13.72 -4.37
CA GLU A 103 -2.97 -15.00 -5.09
C GLU A 103 -1.49 -15.36 -5.28
N HIS A 104 -0.66 -14.38 -5.61
CA HIS A 104 0.77 -14.61 -5.77
C HIS A 104 1.49 -14.93 -4.46
N LEU A 105 1.12 -14.30 -3.34
CA LEU A 105 1.94 -14.31 -2.11
C LEU A 105 1.33 -15.08 -0.94
N GLY A 106 0.00 -15.27 -0.93
CA GLY A 106 -0.72 -15.89 0.18
C GLY A 106 -0.66 -15.07 1.48
N ILE A 107 -0.38 -13.76 1.39
CA ILE A 107 -0.29 -12.83 2.52
C ILE A 107 -1.48 -11.86 2.44
N PRO A 108 -2.19 -11.59 3.53
CA PRO A 108 -3.29 -10.63 3.54
C PRO A 108 -2.87 -9.26 2.99
N VAL A 109 -3.69 -8.70 2.07
CA VAL A 109 -3.45 -7.43 1.41
C VAL A 109 -4.59 -6.47 1.75
N ALA A 110 -4.24 -5.24 2.14
CA ALA A 110 -5.15 -4.11 2.27
C ALA A 110 -4.73 -3.03 1.28
N VAL A 111 -5.68 -2.50 0.53
CA VAL A 111 -5.44 -1.46 -0.48
C VAL A 111 -6.21 -0.21 -0.07
N THR A 112 -5.63 0.96 -0.28
CA THR A 112 -6.31 2.24 -0.07
C THR A 112 -5.73 3.32 -0.99
N ASN A 113 -6.40 4.46 -1.08
CA ASN A 113 -5.85 5.61 -1.78
C ASN A 113 -4.54 6.09 -1.12
N ASP A 114 -3.63 6.63 -1.93
CA ASP A 114 -2.30 7.09 -1.50
C ASP A 114 -2.38 8.20 -0.43
N ALA A 115 -3.30 9.16 -0.55
CA ALA A 115 -3.48 10.20 0.46
C ALA A 115 -4.08 9.65 1.77
N ASN A 116 -4.96 8.66 1.69
CA ASN A 116 -5.48 7.93 2.84
C ASN A 116 -4.36 7.16 3.55
N ALA A 117 -3.49 6.49 2.80
CA ALA A 117 -2.32 5.80 3.35
C ALA A 117 -1.37 6.78 4.06
N ALA A 118 -1.13 7.96 3.46
CA ALA A 118 -0.34 9.01 4.06
C ALA A 118 -0.97 9.54 5.37
N ALA A 119 -2.28 9.75 5.41
CA ALA A 119 -2.98 10.18 6.63
C ALA A 119 -2.84 9.15 7.76
N ILE A 120 -2.96 7.85 7.46
CA ILE A 120 -2.72 6.77 8.44
C ILE A 120 -1.27 6.79 8.92
N GLY A 121 -0.33 6.99 8.02
CA GLY A 121 1.10 7.09 8.32
C GLY A 121 1.39 8.23 9.30
N GLU A 122 0.89 9.42 9.04
CA GLU A 122 1.02 10.60 9.90
C GLU A 122 0.34 10.42 11.27
N MET A 123 -0.82 9.78 11.30
CA MET A 123 -1.51 9.47 12.57
C MET A 123 -0.74 8.47 13.43
N THR A 124 -0.04 7.53 12.80
CA THR A 124 0.63 6.43 13.50
C THR A 124 2.05 6.81 13.93
N TYR A 125 2.80 7.43 13.03
CA TYR A 125 4.24 7.66 13.21
C TYR A 125 4.67 9.12 13.01
N GLY A 126 3.81 9.97 12.45
CA GLY A 126 4.13 11.33 12.03
C GLY A 126 3.62 12.43 12.97
N ILE A 127 3.42 13.61 12.40
CA ILE A 127 3.05 14.83 13.12
C ILE A 127 1.64 14.78 13.72
N ALA A 128 0.73 13.98 13.12
CA ALA A 128 -0.64 13.80 13.59
C ALA A 128 -0.77 12.74 14.70
N ARG A 129 0.35 12.23 15.21
CA ARG A 129 0.34 11.24 16.30
C ARG A 129 -0.35 11.78 17.54
N GLY A 130 -1.41 11.09 17.99
CA GLY A 130 -2.24 11.49 19.12
C GLY A 130 -3.39 12.42 18.74
N MET A 131 -3.45 12.93 17.52
CA MET A 131 -4.63 13.66 17.02
C MET A 131 -5.73 12.66 16.68
N ARG A 132 -6.96 13.04 17.01
CA ARG A 132 -8.14 12.22 16.72
C ARG A 132 -8.96 12.74 15.54
N ASP A 133 -8.81 14.02 15.25
CA ASP A 133 -9.58 14.72 14.22
C ASP A 133 -8.62 15.62 13.44
N PHE A 134 -8.42 15.31 12.17
CA PHE A 134 -7.58 16.12 11.27
C PHE A 134 -7.88 15.81 9.80
N VAL A 135 -7.45 16.69 8.95
CA VAL A 135 -7.43 16.50 7.49
C VAL A 135 -5.98 16.58 7.04
N MET A 136 -5.57 15.59 6.27
CA MET A 136 -4.30 15.60 5.54
C MET A 136 -4.55 15.98 4.09
N VAL A 137 -3.73 16.87 3.56
CA VAL A 137 -3.75 17.25 2.13
C VAL A 137 -2.39 16.94 1.54
N THR A 138 -2.37 16.16 0.48
CA THR A 138 -1.17 15.89 -0.31
C THR A 138 -1.16 16.77 -1.56
N LEU A 139 -0.05 17.45 -1.81
CA LEU A 139 0.16 18.30 -2.97
C LEU A 139 1.32 17.73 -3.81
N GLY A 140 1.01 17.24 -4.99
CA GLY A 140 1.99 16.67 -5.92
C GLY A 140 1.55 16.93 -7.36
N THR A 141 1.61 15.93 -8.22
CA THR A 141 1.04 15.99 -9.58
C THR A 141 -0.47 16.27 -9.56
N GLY A 142 -1.13 15.84 -8.50
CA GLY A 142 -2.53 16.13 -8.18
C GLY A 142 -2.69 16.61 -6.74
N VAL A 143 -3.93 16.72 -6.31
CA VAL A 143 -4.31 17.00 -4.91
C VAL A 143 -5.02 15.78 -4.37
N GLY A 144 -4.53 15.25 -3.26
CA GLY A 144 -5.17 14.17 -2.50
C GLY A 144 -5.56 14.63 -1.11
N GLY A 145 -6.47 13.91 -0.47
CA GLY A 145 -6.91 14.20 0.89
C GLY A 145 -7.24 12.94 1.67
N GLY A 146 -6.89 12.94 2.95
CA GLY A 146 -7.30 11.93 3.93
C GLY A 146 -7.98 12.62 5.12
N VAL A 147 -9.14 12.15 5.51
CA VAL A 147 -9.94 12.70 6.62
C VAL A 147 -9.96 11.70 7.76
N VAL A 148 -9.55 12.14 8.94
CA VAL A 148 -9.58 11.32 10.15
C VAL A 148 -10.55 11.96 11.16
N VAL A 149 -11.50 11.19 11.67
CA VAL A 149 -12.46 11.59 12.66
C VAL A 149 -12.52 10.54 13.76
N ASN A 150 -12.49 10.98 15.04
CA ASN A 150 -12.45 10.10 16.20
C ASN A 150 -11.31 9.06 16.17
N GLY A 151 -10.19 9.37 15.51
CA GLY A 151 -9.04 8.47 15.36
C GLY A 151 -9.24 7.38 14.32
N GLN A 152 -10.21 7.53 13.43
CA GLN A 152 -10.50 6.61 12.33
C GLN A 152 -10.50 7.34 10.99
N LEU A 153 -9.87 6.75 9.99
CA LEU A 153 -9.92 7.26 8.63
C LEU A 153 -11.35 7.11 8.07
N VAL A 154 -11.82 8.16 7.41
CA VAL A 154 -13.14 8.19 6.78
C VAL A 154 -12.98 7.81 5.32
N TYR A 155 -13.50 6.65 4.95
CA TYR A 155 -13.47 6.16 3.57
C TYR A 155 -14.65 6.65 2.71
N GLY A 156 -15.61 7.38 3.29
CA GLY A 156 -16.81 7.82 2.58
C GLY A 156 -17.74 6.65 2.23
N HIS A 157 -18.69 6.94 1.34
CA HIS A 157 -19.67 5.96 0.88
C HIS A 157 -19.05 4.92 -0.06
N ASP A 158 -18.16 5.36 -0.94
CA ASP A 158 -17.66 4.55 -2.06
C ASP A 158 -16.29 3.90 -1.77
N GLY A 159 -15.61 4.24 -0.68
CA GLY A 159 -14.37 3.59 -0.27
C GLY A 159 -13.06 4.19 -0.83
N PHE A 160 -13.10 5.45 -1.31
CA PHE A 160 -11.94 6.18 -1.81
C PHE A 160 -11.28 7.07 -0.78
#